data_1180c7c3eba89c669c493b8f4cef7b7a
#
_entry.id   1180c7c3eba89c669c493b8f4cef7b7a
#
_cell.length_a   1.000
_cell.length_b   1.000
_cell.length_c   1.000
_cell.angle_alpha   90.00
_cell.angle_beta   90.00
_cell.angle_gamma   90.00
#
_symmetry.space_group_name_H-M   'P 1'
#
loop_
_entity.id
_entity.type
_entity.pdbx_description
1 polymer ?
#
loop_
_entity_poly.entity_id
_entity_poly.type
_entity_poly.pdbx_seq_one_letter_code
_entity_poly.pdbx_strand_id
1 'polypeptide(L)'
;MSDDDPTLPPELRAAYEVLASGAAQILPADGLTERLLAAHREKRPLRVKLGIDPSGTDLTLGHAVVLRKLRQFQDFGHIAVLVVGGFTGQVGDPSGRTATRAAQSVDQVIANAKGYFDQVMRILDRERTEVVNNGDWLGTMQLAEMLDYTRQITVAQLLERDDFSRRFAAKQPITLSEFFYPLLQGIDSVEIRADLELGGTDQTFNNLVGRELQRSRGQAPQAVLTVPLLVGTDGVEKMGKSLGNYIAINDSADEQFGKVMSIPDSVVGMYARLCTTLHPREVDEIEKAVVSGGPAANAAKRRVAREVVTLYHDADSARAAETAFDARFKQGGTVDDAPPFSLAADTPVHLPALMAAAGLAASSSAARRLIDEGAVRLDGVRVDAKHYDVDRGELVGAILAVGKRRAVRLTDG
;
A
#
# COMPACT_ATOMS: atom_id res chain seq x y z
N MET A 1 6.31 4.04 24.20
CA MET A 1 5.72 5.26 24.80
C MET A 1 4.57 4.79 25.64
N SER A 2 4.52 5.19 26.93
CA SER A 2 3.53 4.72 27.91
C SER A 2 2.12 5.18 27.54
N ASP A 3 1.13 4.30 27.71
CA ASP A 3 -0.30 4.49 27.45
C ASP A 3 -0.97 5.63 28.24
N ASP A 4 -0.23 6.39 29.03
CA ASP A 4 -0.72 7.47 29.88
C ASP A 4 0.08 8.75 29.64
N ASP A 5 -0.34 9.54 28.62
CA ASP A 5 -0.04 10.98 28.65
C ASP A 5 -1.06 11.64 29.61
N PRO A 6 -0.65 11.97 30.86
CA PRO A 6 -1.55 12.51 31.87
C PRO A 6 -2.10 13.90 31.49
N THR A 7 -1.61 14.51 30.42
CA THR A 7 -2.01 15.84 29.96
C THR A 7 -3.29 15.85 29.12
N LEU A 8 -3.69 14.68 28.54
CA LEU A 8 -4.92 14.58 27.73
C LEU A 8 -6.15 14.28 28.59
N PRO A 9 -7.26 15.01 28.40
CA PRO A 9 -8.57 14.65 28.92
C PRO A 9 -8.97 13.22 28.49
N PRO A 10 -9.74 12.47 29.33
CA PRO A 10 -10.12 11.08 29.05
C PRO A 10 -10.75 10.87 27.67
N GLU A 11 -11.60 11.81 27.22
CA GLU A 11 -12.26 11.79 25.92
C GLU A 11 -11.29 11.92 24.74
N LEU A 12 -10.14 12.56 24.92
CA LEU A 12 -9.11 12.70 23.89
C LEU A 12 -8.10 11.55 23.90
N ARG A 13 -7.98 10.79 25.00
CA ARG A 13 -7.05 9.66 25.10
C ARG A 13 -7.42 8.55 24.12
N ALA A 14 -8.70 8.19 24.02
CA ALA A 14 -9.17 7.19 23.07
C ALA A 14 -8.90 7.60 21.61
N ALA A 15 -9.11 8.88 21.30
CA ALA A 15 -8.78 9.42 19.99
C ALA A 15 -7.25 9.35 19.73
N TYR A 16 -6.45 9.77 20.69
CA TYR A 16 -5.00 9.74 20.59
C TYR A 16 -4.46 8.32 20.36
N GLU A 17 -4.94 7.33 21.13
CA GLU A 17 -4.53 5.91 21.00
C GLU A 17 -4.71 5.41 19.56
N VAL A 18 -5.87 5.66 18.96
CA VAL A 18 -6.16 5.25 17.59
C VAL A 18 -5.38 6.07 16.56
N LEU A 19 -5.33 7.39 16.73
CA LEU A 19 -4.69 8.27 15.76
C LEU A 19 -3.16 8.13 15.74
N ALA A 20 -2.54 7.89 16.90
CA ALA A 20 -1.10 7.64 17.01
C ALA A 20 -0.71 6.22 16.56
N SER A 21 -1.63 5.25 16.65
CA SER A 21 -1.35 3.87 16.24
C SER A 21 -1.01 3.80 14.76
N GLY A 22 0.06 3.08 14.42
CA GLY A 22 0.54 2.94 13.03
C GLY A 22 1.23 4.18 12.46
N ALA A 23 1.40 5.27 13.23
CA ALA A 23 2.28 6.35 12.83
C ALA A 23 3.74 5.89 12.89
N ALA A 24 4.52 6.23 11.86
CA ALA A 24 5.96 6.06 11.87
C ALA A 24 6.63 7.21 12.64
N GLN A 25 6.12 8.43 12.44
CA GLN A 25 6.62 9.64 13.11
C GLN A 25 5.47 10.61 13.38
N ILE A 26 5.55 11.30 14.51
CA ILE A 26 4.73 12.48 14.84
C ILE A 26 5.71 13.61 15.16
N LEU A 27 5.60 14.72 14.42
CA LEU A 27 6.56 15.83 14.50
C LEU A 27 5.83 17.17 14.71
N PRO A 28 6.15 17.93 15.80
CA PRO A 28 7.00 17.50 16.90
C PRO A 28 6.39 16.32 17.67
N ALA A 29 7.12 15.72 18.60
CA ALA A 29 6.67 14.50 19.31
C ALA A 29 5.34 14.70 20.06
N ASP A 30 5.08 15.89 20.53
CA ASP A 30 3.84 16.33 21.21
C ASP A 30 2.81 16.95 20.23
N GLY A 31 3.14 17.01 18.94
CA GLY A 31 2.34 17.75 17.95
C GLY A 31 0.90 17.26 17.82
N LEU A 32 0.64 15.95 17.87
CA LEU A 32 -0.73 15.42 17.84
C LEU A 32 -1.49 15.80 19.11
N THR A 33 -0.87 15.65 20.27
CA THR A 33 -1.43 16.06 21.59
C THR A 33 -1.80 17.53 21.59
N GLU A 34 -0.88 18.42 21.17
CA GLU A 34 -1.12 19.85 21.11
C GLU A 34 -2.28 20.23 20.20
N ARG A 35 -2.36 19.61 19.01
CA ARG A 35 -3.45 19.87 18.05
C ARG A 35 -4.80 19.39 18.56
N LEU A 36 -4.87 18.21 19.17
CA LEU A 36 -6.11 17.70 19.76
C LEU A 36 -6.59 18.61 20.92
N LEU A 37 -5.67 19.05 21.79
CA LEU A 37 -5.99 19.98 22.88
C LEU A 37 -6.43 21.35 22.35
N ALA A 38 -5.79 21.87 21.30
CA ALA A 38 -6.18 23.13 20.67
C ALA A 38 -7.60 23.05 20.09
N ALA A 39 -7.87 22.00 19.29
CA ALA A 39 -9.18 21.76 18.71
C ALA A 39 -10.28 21.64 19.77
N HIS A 40 -10.00 20.89 20.85
CA HIS A 40 -10.93 20.74 21.97
C HIS A 40 -11.23 22.09 22.68
N ARG A 41 -10.20 22.88 22.96
CA ARG A 41 -10.36 24.20 23.59
C ARG A 41 -11.11 25.19 22.70
N GLU A 42 -10.80 25.18 21.41
CA GLU A 42 -11.41 26.07 20.40
C GLU A 42 -12.77 25.58 19.92
N LYS A 43 -13.20 24.38 20.32
CA LYS A 43 -14.44 23.72 19.91
C LYS A 43 -14.60 23.67 18.40
N ARG A 44 -13.54 23.38 17.68
CA ARG A 44 -13.52 23.23 16.22
C ARG A 44 -12.84 21.94 15.78
N PRO A 45 -13.21 21.39 14.63
CA PRO A 45 -12.47 20.27 14.06
C PRO A 45 -11.04 20.70 13.65
N LEU A 46 -10.11 19.73 13.65
CA LEU A 46 -8.84 19.89 12.98
C LEU A 46 -9.05 19.81 11.46
N ARG A 47 -8.29 20.59 10.73
CA ARG A 47 -8.15 20.51 9.26
C ARG A 47 -6.93 19.63 8.95
N VAL A 48 -7.19 18.40 8.56
CA VAL A 48 -6.15 17.39 8.32
C VAL A 48 -5.87 17.29 6.83
N LYS A 49 -4.71 17.77 6.42
CA LYS A 49 -4.27 17.84 5.01
C LYS A 49 -3.72 16.50 4.54
N LEU A 50 -4.06 16.14 3.31
CA LEU A 50 -3.36 15.16 2.52
C LEU A 50 -3.24 15.65 1.07
N GLY A 51 -2.01 15.81 0.58
CA GLY A 51 -1.74 16.11 -0.82
C GLY A 51 -1.81 14.83 -1.68
N ILE A 52 -2.41 14.95 -2.86
CA ILE A 52 -2.55 13.85 -3.81
C ILE A 52 -2.23 14.34 -5.21
N ASP A 53 -1.19 13.79 -5.82
CA ASP A 53 -0.91 13.93 -7.25
C ASP A 53 -1.49 12.72 -7.99
N PRO A 54 -2.61 12.84 -8.74
CA PRO A 54 -3.24 11.73 -9.44
C PRO A 54 -2.31 11.16 -10.51
N SER A 55 -1.57 10.10 -10.19
CA SER A 55 -0.55 9.53 -11.08
C SER A 55 -0.94 8.18 -11.70
N GLY A 56 -2.19 7.71 -11.51
CA GLY A 56 -2.69 6.45 -12.03
C GLY A 56 -4.15 6.22 -11.69
N THR A 57 -4.77 5.21 -12.31
CA THR A 57 -6.22 4.97 -12.23
C THR A 57 -6.65 4.14 -11.03
N ASP A 58 -5.79 3.29 -10.45
CA ASP A 58 -6.17 2.38 -9.38
C ASP A 58 -5.39 2.61 -8.10
N LEU A 59 -6.09 2.57 -6.97
CA LEU A 59 -5.49 2.59 -5.64
C LEU A 59 -5.09 1.19 -5.20
N THR A 60 -3.92 1.09 -4.56
CA THR A 60 -3.49 -0.12 -3.85
C THR A 60 -3.67 0.05 -2.35
N LEU A 61 -3.55 -1.05 -1.58
CA LEU A 61 -3.55 -0.95 -0.12
C LEU A 61 -2.45 0.02 0.39
N GLY A 62 -1.31 0.11 -0.31
CA GLY A 62 -0.25 1.07 0.04
C GLY A 62 -0.73 2.53 -0.01
N HIS A 63 -1.51 2.92 -1.02
CA HIS A 63 -2.14 4.24 -1.08
C HIS A 63 -3.25 4.38 -0.02
N ALA A 64 -3.97 3.30 0.23
CA ALA A 64 -5.06 3.28 1.20
C ALA A 64 -4.59 3.49 2.64
N VAL A 65 -3.35 3.16 3.01
CA VAL A 65 -2.82 3.35 4.38
C VAL A 65 -2.99 4.79 4.85
N VAL A 66 -2.50 5.76 4.09
CA VAL A 66 -2.60 7.17 4.49
C VAL A 66 -4.04 7.69 4.42
N LEU A 67 -4.84 7.23 3.46
CA LEU A 67 -6.27 7.57 3.36
C LEU A 67 -7.07 7.02 4.56
N ARG A 68 -6.75 5.82 5.01
CA ARG A 68 -7.37 5.25 6.21
C ARG A 68 -6.96 6.00 7.48
N LYS A 69 -5.72 6.44 7.58
CA LYS A 69 -5.30 7.33 8.67
C LYS A 69 -6.10 8.63 8.64
N LEU A 70 -6.32 9.21 7.46
CA LEU A 70 -7.16 10.39 7.31
C LEU A 70 -8.62 10.10 7.69
N ARG A 71 -9.16 8.93 7.33
CA ARG A 71 -10.50 8.48 7.75
C ARG A 71 -10.61 8.35 9.27
N GLN A 72 -9.60 7.85 9.97
CA GLN A 72 -9.61 7.80 11.43
C GLN A 72 -9.78 9.20 12.05
N PHE A 73 -9.16 10.24 11.48
CA PHE A 73 -9.41 11.62 11.93
C PHE A 73 -10.87 12.03 11.71
N GLN A 74 -11.48 11.67 10.59
CA GLN A 74 -12.90 11.94 10.33
C GLN A 74 -13.82 11.22 11.34
N ASP A 75 -13.51 9.99 11.71
CA ASP A 75 -14.26 9.20 12.68
C ASP A 75 -14.27 9.87 14.07
N PHE A 76 -13.22 10.65 14.40
CA PHE A 76 -13.14 11.50 15.60
C PHE A 76 -13.65 12.93 15.38
N GLY A 77 -14.35 13.20 14.29
CA GLY A 77 -15.02 14.49 14.07
C GLY A 77 -14.20 15.56 13.38
N HIS A 78 -13.02 15.23 12.87
CA HIS A 78 -12.14 16.17 12.16
C HIS A 78 -12.46 16.22 10.66
N ILE A 79 -11.93 17.23 9.95
CA ILE A 79 -12.14 17.45 8.51
C ILE A 79 -10.92 16.98 7.74
N ALA A 80 -11.14 16.13 6.76
CA ALA A 80 -10.15 15.77 5.76
C ALA A 80 -10.06 16.89 4.71
N VAL A 81 -8.87 17.40 4.43
CA VAL A 81 -8.62 18.35 3.35
C VAL A 81 -7.72 17.67 2.32
N LEU A 82 -8.33 17.24 1.21
CA LEU A 82 -7.61 16.65 0.09
C LEU A 82 -7.16 17.76 -0.84
N VAL A 83 -5.85 17.94 -0.95
CA VAL A 83 -5.25 18.89 -1.91
C VAL A 83 -4.88 18.11 -3.18
N VAL A 84 -5.62 18.40 -4.24
CA VAL A 84 -5.35 17.84 -5.57
C VAL A 84 -4.22 18.62 -6.20
N GLY A 85 -3.19 17.92 -6.63
CA GLY A 85 -2.03 18.49 -7.28
C GLY A 85 -2.28 18.91 -8.73
N GLY A 86 -3.20 19.84 -8.98
CA GLY A 86 -3.42 20.38 -10.32
C GLY A 86 -2.21 21.12 -10.90
N PHE A 87 -1.45 21.77 -10.02
CA PHE A 87 -0.18 22.42 -10.37
C PHE A 87 1.02 21.52 -10.05
N THR A 88 1.09 20.98 -8.82
CA THR A 88 2.22 20.13 -8.40
C THR A 88 2.36 18.87 -9.23
N GLY A 89 1.26 18.30 -9.71
CA GLY A 89 1.26 17.14 -10.61
C GLY A 89 1.99 17.39 -11.94
N GLN A 90 2.05 18.64 -12.40
CA GLN A 90 2.80 19.03 -13.60
C GLN A 90 4.32 19.06 -13.30
N VAL A 91 4.72 19.44 -12.10
CA VAL A 91 6.12 19.43 -11.67
C VAL A 91 6.58 17.99 -11.37
N GLY A 92 5.75 17.24 -10.67
CA GLY A 92 5.99 15.86 -10.26
C GLY A 92 6.85 15.75 -9.00
N ASP A 93 6.34 15.00 -8.01
CA ASP A 93 7.05 14.76 -6.75
C ASP A 93 8.35 13.97 -6.98
N PRO A 94 9.51 14.52 -6.58
CA PRO A 94 10.78 13.81 -6.63
C PRO A 94 10.98 12.80 -5.50
N SER A 95 10.13 12.77 -4.44
CA SER A 95 10.29 11.94 -3.24
C SER A 95 10.42 10.45 -3.57
N GLY A 96 11.43 9.81 -2.98
CA GLY A 96 11.65 8.37 -3.10
C GLY A 96 12.05 7.89 -4.50
N ARG A 97 12.54 8.77 -5.38
CA ARG A 97 12.89 8.46 -6.76
C ARG A 97 14.39 8.55 -7.03
N THR A 98 14.83 7.79 -8.01
CA THR A 98 16.22 7.77 -8.48
C THR A 98 16.44 8.57 -9.77
N ALA A 99 15.36 9.04 -10.42
CA ALA A 99 15.42 9.79 -11.67
C ALA A 99 14.28 10.82 -11.74
N THR A 100 14.49 11.88 -12.53
CA THR A 100 13.49 12.93 -12.82
C THR A 100 12.24 12.35 -13.48
N ARG A 101 11.06 12.77 -13.00
CA ARG A 101 9.77 12.38 -13.58
C ARG A 101 9.46 13.19 -14.84
N ALA A 102 8.85 12.54 -15.85
CA ALA A 102 8.23 13.28 -16.95
C ALA A 102 7.04 14.09 -16.42
N ALA A 103 6.98 15.37 -16.80
CA ALA A 103 5.86 16.25 -16.47
C ALA A 103 4.57 15.71 -17.12
N GLN A 104 3.45 15.77 -16.38
CA GLN A 104 2.13 15.43 -16.92
C GLN A 104 1.45 16.69 -17.49
N SER A 105 0.63 16.52 -18.53
CA SER A 105 -0.23 17.61 -18.98
C SER A 105 -1.39 17.83 -18.03
N VAL A 106 -1.96 19.04 -18.03
CA VAL A 106 -3.15 19.37 -17.23
C VAL A 106 -4.30 18.41 -17.52
N ASP A 107 -4.54 18.07 -18.78
CA ASP A 107 -5.62 17.16 -19.20
C ASP A 107 -5.39 15.74 -18.65
N GLN A 108 -4.15 15.26 -18.61
CA GLN A 108 -3.81 13.97 -18.00
C GLN A 108 -4.06 13.95 -16.48
N VAL A 109 -3.72 15.03 -15.78
CA VAL A 109 -3.97 15.18 -14.36
C VAL A 109 -5.48 15.14 -14.08
N ILE A 110 -6.27 15.88 -14.86
CA ILE A 110 -7.75 15.91 -14.72
C ILE A 110 -8.37 14.55 -15.04
N ALA A 111 -7.95 13.89 -16.12
CA ALA A 111 -8.48 12.58 -16.50
C ALA A 111 -8.19 11.51 -15.44
N ASN A 112 -6.97 11.50 -14.89
CA ASN A 112 -6.59 10.57 -13.83
C ASN A 112 -7.33 10.86 -12.51
N ALA A 113 -7.64 12.12 -12.23
CA ALA A 113 -8.28 12.53 -10.99
C ALA A 113 -9.66 11.89 -10.80
N LYS A 114 -10.50 11.80 -11.84
CA LYS A 114 -11.89 11.34 -11.72
C LYS A 114 -12.00 9.91 -11.16
N GLY A 115 -11.35 8.95 -11.79
CA GLY A 115 -11.38 7.54 -11.32
C GLY A 115 -10.67 7.32 -9.99
N TYR A 116 -9.66 8.15 -9.70
CA TYR A 116 -8.97 8.17 -8.42
C TYR A 116 -9.89 8.64 -7.28
N PHE A 117 -10.64 9.71 -7.49
CA PHE A 117 -11.55 10.27 -6.49
C PHE A 117 -12.68 9.32 -6.12
N ASP A 118 -13.26 8.59 -7.08
CA ASP A 118 -14.30 7.61 -6.77
C ASP A 118 -13.79 6.54 -5.81
N GLN A 119 -12.53 6.11 -5.97
CA GLN A 119 -11.91 5.14 -5.07
C GLN A 119 -11.57 5.75 -3.71
N VAL A 120 -11.04 6.98 -3.66
CA VAL A 120 -10.76 7.71 -2.42
C VAL A 120 -12.03 7.85 -1.59
N MET A 121 -13.16 8.18 -2.23
CA MET A 121 -14.45 8.36 -1.55
C MET A 121 -15.14 7.06 -1.13
N ARG A 122 -14.57 5.90 -1.44
CA ARG A 122 -14.96 4.62 -0.79
C ARG A 122 -14.34 4.47 0.60
N ILE A 123 -13.26 5.22 0.87
CA ILE A 123 -12.55 5.18 2.16
C ILE A 123 -12.97 6.34 3.04
N LEU A 124 -13.08 7.56 2.46
CA LEU A 124 -13.34 8.78 3.20
C LEU A 124 -14.85 9.09 3.30
N ASP A 125 -15.22 9.79 4.37
CA ASP A 125 -16.54 10.38 4.53
C ASP A 125 -16.66 11.63 3.67
N ARG A 126 -17.59 11.64 2.70
CA ARG A 126 -17.81 12.76 1.78
C ARG A 126 -18.21 14.06 2.49
N GLU A 127 -19.04 13.95 3.54
CA GLU A 127 -19.58 15.12 4.24
C GLU A 127 -18.50 15.83 5.08
N ARG A 128 -17.42 15.11 5.42
CA ARG A 128 -16.28 15.61 6.17
C ARG A 128 -15.00 15.72 5.34
N THR A 129 -15.16 15.76 4.00
CA THR A 129 -14.03 15.89 3.07
C THR A 129 -14.16 17.18 2.27
N GLU A 130 -13.19 18.07 2.44
CA GLU A 130 -12.97 19.20 1.56
C GLU A 130 -11.99 18.79 0.46
N VAL A 131 -12.35 19.01 -0.79
CA VAL A 131 -11.47 18.78 -1.95
C VAL A 131 -11.11 20.12 -2.55
N VAL A 132 -9.82 20.43 -2.60
CA VAL A 132 -9.30 21.68 -3.14
C VAL A 132 -8.24 21.40 -4.19
N ASN A 133 -8.11 22.27 -5.19
CA ASN A 133 -7.11 22.16 -6.25
C ASN A 133 -6.02 23.21 -6.04
N ASN A 134 -4.76 22.79 -5.88
CA ASN A 134 -3.67 23.74 -5.68
C ASN A 134 -3.34 24.58 -6.90
N GLY A 135 -3.88 24.24 -8.07
CA GLY A 135 -3.83 25.09 -9.25
C GLY A 135 -4.53 26.45 -9.06
N ASP A 136 -5.51 26.51 -8.14
CA ASP A 136 -6.29 27.73 -7.90
C ASP A 136 -5.44 28.87 -7.30
N TRP A 137 -4.45 28.55 -6.47
CA TRP A 137 -3.53 29.53 -5.89
C TRP A 137 -2.14 29.48 -6.52
N LEU A 138 -1.56 28.30 -6.78
CA LEU A 138 -0.22 28.21 -7.37
C LEU A 138 -0.20 28.68 -8.84
N GLY A 139 -1.29 28.44 -9.59
CA GLY A 139 -1.39 28.84 -11.00
C GLY A 139 -1.50 30.36 -11.20
N THR A 140 -1.91 31.10 -10.18
CA THR A 140 -2.07 32.57 -10.22
C THR A 140 -1.01 33.31 -9.43
N MET A 141 -0.13 32.59 -8.71
CA MET A 141 0.91 33.16 -7.86
C MET A 141 1.91 33.99 -8.67
N GLN A 142 2.17 35.21 -8.21
CA GLN A 142 3.15 36.07 -8.85
C GLN A 142 4.58 35.65 -8.49
N LEU A 143 5.50 35.83 -9.42
CA LEU A 143 6.91 35.48 -9.20
C LEU A 143 7.49 36.15 -7.93
N ALA A 144 7.11 37.40 -7.65
CA ALA A 144 7.56 38.10 -6.45
C ALA A 144 7.13 37.40 -5.16
N GLU A 145 5.92 36.91 -5.13
CA GLU A 145 5.39 36.13 -4.00
C GLU A 145 6.11 34.77 -3.84
N MET A 146 6.34 34.08 -4.95
CA MET A 146 7.11 32.84 -4.94
C MET A 146 8.54 33.06 -4.44
N LEU A 147 9.20 34.15 -4.85
CA LEU A 147 10.54 34.51 -4.36
C LEU A 147 10.55 34.78 -2.85
N ASP A 148 9.46 35.29 -2.29
CA ASP A 148 9.33 35.50 -0.86
C ASP A 148 9.27 34.17 -0.08
N TYR A 149 8.56 33.16 -0.60
CA TYR A 149 8.59 31.81 -0.06
C TYR A 149 9.97 31.15 -0.18
N THR A 150 10.69 31.34 -1.29
CA THR A 150 12.03 30.73 -1.48
C THR A 150 13.07 31.21 -0.46
N ARG A 151 12.88 32.39 0.15
CA ARG A 151 13.77 32.91 1.21
C ARG A 151 13.70 32.12 2.50
N GLN A 152 12.66 31.29 2.68
CA GLN A 152 12.43 30.54 3.91
C GLN A 152 13.19 29.20 3.94
N ILE A 153 13.79 28.78 2.83
CA ILE A 153 14.54 27.53 2.72
C ILE A 153 15.85 27.76 1.97
N THR A 154 16.90 27.10 2.41
CA THR A 154 18.19 27.16 1.75
C THR A 154 18.43 25.95 0.83
N VAL A 155 19.29 26.11 -0.18
CA VAL A 155 19.73 24.97 -1.02
C VAL A 155 20.39 23.88 -0.19
N ALA A 156 21.13 24.25 0.86
CA ALA A 156 21.74 23.28 1.77
C ALA A 156 20.69 22.40 2.44
N GLN A 157 19.60 22.98 2.96
CA GLN A 157 18.49 22.23 3.55
C GLN A 157 17.78 21.33 2.52
N LEU A 158 17.58 21.79 1.28
CA LEU A 158 17.01 20.97 0.21
C LEU A 158 17.89 19.74 -0.08
N LEU A 159 19.22 19.92 -0.09
CA LEU A 159 20.19 18.85 -0.31
C LEU A 159 20.31 17.85 0.88
N GLU A 160 19.74 18.15 2.05
CA GLU A 160 19.64 17.18 3.17
C GLU A 160 18.61 16.09 2.89
N ARG A 161 17.69 16.31 1.96
CA ARG A 161 16.70 15.31 1.58
C ARG A 161 17.39 14.13 0.89
N ASP A 162 17.09 12.90 1.34
CA ASP A 162 17.81 11.66 0.97
C ASP A 162 17.96 11.45 -0.54
N ASP A 163 16.92 11.71 -1.32
CA ASP A 163 16.96 11.53 -2.78
C ASP A 163 17.83 12.58 -3.47
N PHE A 164 17.74 13.85 -3.05
CA PHE A 164 18.61 14.91 -3.57
C PHE A 164 20.06 14.69 -3.14
N SER A 165 20.31 14.34 -1.88
CA SER A 165 21.64 14.04 -1.37
C SER A 165 22.32 12.93 -2.17
N ARG A 166 21.62 11.81 -2.38
CA ARG A 166 22.14 10.68 -3.16
C ARG A 166 22.40 11.05 -4.63
N ARG A 167 21.45 11.73 -5.27
CA ARG A 167 21.60 12.15 -6.69
C ARG A 167 22.71 13.17 -6.85
N PHE A 168 22.84 14.12 -5.93
CA PHE A 168 23.93 15.09 -5.93
C PHE A 168 25.30 14.42 -5.76
N ALA A 169 25.44 13.51 -4.80
CA ALA A 169 26.68 12.74 -4.61
C ALA A 169 27.04 11.88 -5.83
N ALA A 170 26.02 11.30 -6.49
CA ALA A 170 26.17 10.51 -7.71
C ALA A 170 26.35 11.35 -8.98
N LYS A 171 26.38 12.69 -8.89
CA LYS A 171 26.42 13.62 -10.01
C LYS A 171 25.30 13.42 -11.03
N GLN A 172 24.15 12.96 -10.57
CA GLN A 172 22.95 12.82 -11.38
C GLN A 172 22.22 14.16 -11.48
N PRO A 173 21.54 14.44 -12.62
CA PRO A 173 20.82 15.70 -12.81
C PRO A 173 19.72 15.89 -11.74
N ILE A 174 19.65 17.11 -11.19
CA ILE A 174 18.54 17.59 -10.36
C ILE A 174 18.07 18.87 -11.02
N THR A 175 16.81 18.92 -11.46
CA THR A 175 16.27 20.13 -12.08
C THR A 175 15.88 21.15 -11.03
N LEU A 176 15.93 22.43 -11.36
CA LEU A 176 15.53 23.49 -10.43
C LEU A 176 14.05 23.35 -10.03
N SER A 177 13.20 22.88 -10.95
CA SER A 177 11.77 22.64 -10.67
C SER A 177 11.55 21.61 -9.56
N GLU A 178 12.41 20.60 -9.44
CA GLU A 178 12.32 19.60 -8.35
C GLU A 178 12.59 20.24 -6.99
N PHE A 179 13.44 21.26 -6.90
CA PHE A 179 13.67 22.01 -5.67
C PHE A 179 12.46 22.87 -5.26
N PHE A 180 11.63 23.27 -6.21
CA PHE A 180 10.39 23.99 -5.89
C PHE A 180 9.31 23.10 -5.29
N TYR A 181 9.31 21.78 -5.58
CA TYR A 181 8.22 20.90 -5.17
C TYR A 181 7.92 20.95 -3.65
N PRO A 182 8.90 20.83 -2.73
CA PRO A 182 8.65 20.96 -1.29
C PRO A 182 8.04 22.30 -0.88
N LEU A 183 8.42 23.40 -1.57
CA LEU A 183 7.86 24.72 -1.32
C LEU A 183 6.41 24.80 -1.78
N LEU A 184 6.09 24.29 -2.97
CA LEU A 184 4.72 24.26 -3.51
C LEU A 184 3.80 23.49 -2.58
N GLN A 185 4.21 22.31 -2.11
CA GLN A 185 3.46 21.53 -1.13
C GLN A 185 3.32 22.26 0.22
N GLY A 186 4.36 22.99 0.64
CA GLY A 186 4.34 23.79 1.85
C GLY A 186 3.40 24.99 1.76
N ILE A 187 3.31 25.63 0.58
CA ILE A 187 2.35 26.72 0.31
C ILE A 187 0.92 26.21 0.42
N ASP A 188 0.61 25.00 -0.04
CA ASP A 188 -0.70 24.38 0.15
C ASP A 188 -1.12 24.40 1.63
N SER A 189 -0.20 24.09 2.54
CA SER A 189 -0.47 24.10 3.99
C SER A 189 -0.78 25.49 4.54
N VAL A 190 -0.14 26.52 3.98
CA VAL A 190 -0.40 27.92 4.33
C VAL A 190 -1.80 28.34 3.85
N GLU A 191 -2.12 28.06 2.58
CA GLU A 191 -3.40 28.44 1.94
C GLU A 191 -4.60 27.81 2.65
N ILE A 192 -4.53 26.50 2.93
CA ILE A 192 -5.65 25.81 3.58
C ILE A 192 -5.62 25.93 5.12
N ARG A 193 -4.60 26.56 5.71
CA ARG A 193 -4.38 26.63 7.16
C ARG A 193 -4.47 25.27 7.82
N ALA A 194 -3.65 24.34 7.35
CA ALA A 194 -3.64 22.97 7.87
C ALA A 194 -3.25 22.94 9.36
N ASP A 195 -3.99 22.18 10.16
CA ASP A 195 -3.63 21.90 11.57
C ASP A 195 -2.69 20.70 11.68
N LEU A 196 -2.82 19.75 10.74
CA LEU A 196 -2.00 18.54 10.66
C LEU A 196 -1.87 18.12 9.21
N GLU A 197 -0.70 17.64 8.82
CA GLU A 197 -0.46 17.07 7.50
C GLU A 197 -0.05 15.60 7.59
N LEU A 198 -0.73 14.77 6.79
CA LEU A 198 -0.44 13.35 6.64
C LEU A 198 0.45 13.07 5.42
N GLY A 199 1.25 12.02 5.51
CA GLY A 199 2.04 11.52 4.38
C GLY A 199 2.64 10.15 4.68
N GLY A 200 3.26 9.52 3.68
CA GLY A 200 4.21 8.44 3.90
C GLY A 200 5.51 8.98 4.51
N THR A 201 6.37 8.10 5.02
CA THR A 201 7.68 8.49 5.56
C THR A 201 8.57 9.20 4.53
N ASP A 202 8.36 8.95 3.25
CA ASP A 202 9.02 9.63 2.14
C ASP A 202 8.59 11.11 1.98
N GLN A 203 7.47 11.52 2.60
CA GLN A 203 6.94 12.89 2.58
C GLN A 203 7.39 13.74 3.78
N THR A 204 8.13 13.18 4.73
CA THR A 204 8.50 13.87 5.98
C THR A 204 9.11 15.25 5.74
N PHE A 205 10.06 15.34 4.81
CA PHE A 205 10.72 16.60 4.48
C PHE A 205 9.75 17.65 3.93
N ASN A 206 8.93 17.27 2.95
CA ASN A 206 7.96 18.18 2.32
C ASN A 206 6.94 18.71 3.35
N ASN A 207 6.43 17.82 4.21
CA ASN A 207 5.48 18.19 5.26
C ASN A 207 6.09 19.16 6.29
N LEU A 208 7.38 19.00 6.62
CA LEU A 208 8.10 19.91 7.51
C LEU A 208 8.29 21.30 6.88
N VAL A 209 8.51 21.40 5.57
CA VAL A 209 8.55 22.69 4.87
C VAL A 209 7.24 23.46 5.06
N GLY A 210 6.08 22.79 4.94
CA GLY A 210 4.78 23.41 5.21
C GLY A 210 4.69 24.04 6.60
N ARG A 211 5.23 23.35 7.60
CA ARG A 211 5.30 23.82 8.97
C ARG A 211 6.13 25.12 9.11
N GLU A 212 7.28 25.18 8.44
CA GLU A 212 8.16 26.38 8.46
C GLU A 212 7.51 27.55 7.71
N LEU A 213 6.87 27.29 6.57
CA LEU A 213 6.18 28.33 5.82
C LEU A 213 4.99 28.93 6.59
N GLN A 214 4.21 28.12 7.29
CA GLN A 214 3.14 28.58 8.17
C GLN A 214 3.69 29.51 9.27
N ARG A 215 4.80 29.11 9.91
CA ARG A 215 5.45 29.92 10.95
C ARG A 215 5.90 31.28 10.37
N SER A 216 6.49 31.30 9.19
CA SER A 216 6.93 32.54 8.52
C SER A 216 5.77 33.47 8.17
N ARG A 217 4.56 32.93 8.02
CA ARG A 217 3.31 33.69 7.77
C ARG A 217 2.51 34.00 9.04
N GLY A 218 3.07 33.75 10.23
CA GLY A 218 2.39 34.00 11.50
C GLY A 218 1.23 33.07 11.80
N GLN A 219 1.16 31.93 11.10
CA GLN A 219 0.19 30.88 11.37
C GLN A 219 0.71 29.90 12.42
N ALA A 220 -0.19 29.26 13.15
CA ALA A 220 0.17 28.15 14.03
C ALA A 220 0.68 26.97 13.18
N PRO A 221 1.94 26.54 13.35
CA PRO A 221 2.54 25.54 12.46
C PRO A 221 1.89 24.17 12.66
N GLN A 222 1.48 23.52 11.56
CA GLN A 222 0.84 22.20 11.55
C GLN A 222 1.67 21.12 12.27
N ALA A 223 1.02 20.10 12.83
CA ALA A 223 1.70 18.86 13.16
C ALA A 223 1.90 18.03 11.89
N VAL A 224 2.92 17.19 11.88
CA VAL A 224 3.19 16.23 10.80
C VAL A 224 3.03 14.83 11.36
N LEU A 225 2.23 13.99 10.71
CA LEU A 225 2.10 12.58 11.04
C LEU A 225 2.38 11.77 9.79
N THR A 226 3.42 10.94 9.84
CA THR A 226 3.76 10.06 8.73
C THR A 226 3.45 8.61 9.06
N VAL A 227 3.02 7.86 8.05
CA VAL A 227 2.80 6.42 8.12
C VAL A 227 3.91 5.69 7.38
N PRO A 228 4.29 4.47 7.80
CA PRO A 228 5.29 3.69 7.10
C PRO A 228 4.80 3.33 5.70
N LEU A 229 5.72 3.14 4.76
CA LEU A 229 5.41 2.60 3.45
C LEU A 229 5.04 1.12 3.60
N LEU A 230 3.86 0.75 3.09
CA LEU A 230 3.40 -0.64 3.18
C LEU A 230 4.29 -1.55 2.34
N VAL A 231 4.75 -2.64 2.94
CA VAL A 231 5.49 -3.69 2.24
C VAL A 231 4.51 -4.51 1.38
N GLY A 232 4.94 -4.90 0.19
CA GLY A 232 4.13 -5.66 -0.75
C GLY A 232 3.93 -7.14 -0.35
N THR A 233 3.25 -7.88 -1.21
CA THR A 233 2.96 -9.31 -0.97
C THR A 233 4.21 -10.19 -0.92
N ASP A 234 5.35 -9.70 -1.42
CA ASP A 234 6.66 -10.34 -1.31
C ASP A 234 7.28 -10.26 0.11
N GLY A 235 6.76 -9.35 0.95
CA GLY A 235 7.23 -9.16 2.32
C GLY A 235 8.55 -8.41 2.46
N VAL A 236 9.09 -7.82 1.39
CA VAL A 236 10.41 -7.16 1.36
C VAL A 236 10.31 -5.75 0.79
N GLU A 237 9.91 -5.64 -0.48
CA GLU A 237 9.85 -4.37 -1.19
C GLU A 237 8.57 -3.60 -0.86
N LYS A 238 8.63 -2.26 -0.95
CA LYS A 238 7.42 -1.44 -0.82
C LYS A 238 6.38 -1.88 -1.84
N MET A 239 5.12 -1.86 -1.45
CA MET A 239 4.02 -2.18 -2.35
C MET A 239 4.00 -1.24 -3.57
N GLY A 240 4.04 -1.83 -4.76
CA GLY A 240 4.07 -1.07 -6.01
C GLY A 240 3.54 -1.85 -7.21
N LYS A 241 2.77 -1.17 -8.07
CA LYS A 241 2.23 -1.78 -9.30
C LYS A 241 3.34 -2.26 -10.24
N SER A 242 4.40 -1.46 -10.38
CA SER A 242 5.56 -1.81 -11.22
C SER A 242 6.32 -3.04 -10.75
N LEU A 243 6.17 -3.39 -9.47
CA LEU A 243 6.81 -4.56 -8.85
C LEU A 243 5.90 -5.79 -8.87
N GLY A 244 4.62 -5.64 -9.23
CA GLY A 244 3.65 -6.73 -9.24
C GLY A 244 3.29 -7.29 -7.84
N ASN A 245 3.77 -6.66 -6.76
CA ASN A 245 3.60 -7.09 -5.37
C ASN A 245 2.46 -6.37 -4.64
N TYR A 246 1.44 -5.92 -5.37
CA TYR A 246 0.38 -5.08 -4.83
C TYR A 246 -0.96 -5.82 -4.67
N ILE A 247 -1.79 -5.27 -3.79
CA ILE A 247 -3.20 -5.59 -3.64
C ILE A 247 -3.98 -4.32 -3.98
N ALA A 248 -4.84 -4.39 -5.02
CA ALA A 248 -5.67 -3.25 -5.40
C ALA A 248 -6.93 -3.19 -4.52
N ILE A 249 -7.44 -1.99 -4.25
CA ILE A 249 -8.73 -1.86 -3.54
C ILE A 249 -9.92 -2.29 -4.41
N ASN A 250 -9.72 -2.37 -5.74
CA ASN A 250 -10.70 -2.83 -6.71
C ASN A 250 -10.53 -4.31 -7.09
N ASP A 251 -9.54 -5.03 -6.52
CA ASP A 251 -9.45 -6.48 -6.69
C ASP A 251 -10.75 -7.14 -6.21
N SER A 252 -11.14 -8.25 -6.81
CA SER A 252 -12.26 -9.05 -6.31
C SER A 252 -12.02 -9.52 -4.87
N ALA A 253 -13.08 -9.82 -4.13
CA ALA A 253 -13.01 -10.31 -2.75
C ALA A 253 -12.09 -11.56 -2.64
N ASP A 254 -12.20 -12.48 -3.58
CA ASP A 254 -11.38 -13.69 -3.64
C ASP A 254 -9.90 -13.38 -3.87
N GLU A 255 -9.60 -12.44 -4.76
CA GLU A 255 -8.22 -12.01 -5.04
C GLU A 255 -7.62 -11.29 -3.86
N GLN A 256 -8.36 -10.34 -3.24
CA GLN A 256 -7.89 -9.64 -2.04
C GLN A 256 -7.60 -10.62 -0.91
N PHE A 257 -8.55 -11.54 -0.63
CA PHE A 257 -8.36 -12.56 0.40
C PHE A 257 -7.14 -13.43 0.12
N GLY A 258 -7.03 -13.96 -1.10
CA GLY A 258 -5.91 -14.80 -1.52
C GLY A 258 -4.56 -14.09 -1.45
N LYS A 259 -4.48 -12.84 -1.89
CA LYS A 259 -3.26 -12.03 -1.83
C LYS A 259 -2.86 -11.73 -0.38
N VAL A 260 -3.79 -11.40 0.52
CA VAL A 260 -3.49 -11.22 1.95
C VAL A 260 -3.05 -12.54 2.58
N MET A 261 -3.67 -13.67 2.22
CA MET A 261 -3.22 -14.98 2.70
C MET A 261 -1.82 -15.38 2.19
N SER A 262 -1.34 -14.78 1.10
CA SER A 262 -0.01 -15.07 0.52
C SER A 262 1.14 -14.29 1.16
N ILE A 263 0.87 -13.20 1.90
CA ILE A 263 1.94 -12.42 2.54
C ILE A 263 2.73 -13.27 3.54
N PRO A 264 4.04 -13.03 3.76
CA PRO A 264 4.78 -13.66 4.83
C PRO A 264 4.22 -13.32 6.22
N ASP A 265 4.37 -14.25 7.17
CA ASP A 265 3.87 -14.04 8.54
C ASP A 265 4.51 -12.80 9.20
N SER A 266 5.77 -12.50 8.88
CA SER A 266 6.52 -11.36 9.41
C SER A 266 5.86 -9.98 9.15
N VAL A 267 5.00 -9.86 8.14
CA VAL A 267 4.31 -8.59 7.81
C VAL A 267 2.83 -8.56 8.17
N VAL A 268 2.27 -9.66 8.70
CA VAL A 268 0.83 -9.73 9.08
C VAL A 268 0.45 -8.66 10.09
N GLY A 269 1.29 -8.43 11.12
CA GLY A 269 1.07 -7.36 12.11
C GLY A 269 1.02 -5.97 11.47
N MET A 270 1.91 -5.69 10.50
CA MET A 270 1.88 -4.44 9.74
C MET A 270 0.56 -4.29 8.97
N TYR A 271 0.09 -5.33 8.28
CA TYR A 271 -1.19 -5.30 7.56
C TYR A 271 -2.38 -5.12 8.53
N ALA A 272 -2.38 -5.80 9.67
CA ALA A 272 -3.39 -5.60 10.69
C ALA A 272 -3.46 -4.13 11.14
N ARG A 273 -2.31 -3.53 11.43
CA ARG A 273 -2.20 -2.16 11.94
C ARG A 273 -2.53 -1.08 10.90
N LEU A 274 -2.12 -1.29 9.65
CA LEU A 274 -2.21 -0.27 8.61
C LEU A 274 -3.39 -0.45 7.65
N CYS A 275 -3.87 -1.67 7.46
CA CYS A 275 -4.85 -2.00 6.42
C CYS A 275 -6.21 -2.44 6.97
N THR A 276 -6.43 -2.41 8.31
CA THR A 276 -7.71 -2.80 8.92
C THR A 276 -8.28 -1.71 9.81
N THR A 277 -9.50 -1.89 10.33
CA THR A 277 -10.11 -1.03 11.35
C THR A 277 -9.97 -1.58 12.77
N LEU A 278 -9.17 -2.61 12.95
CA LEU A 278 -8.96 -3.22 14.25
C LEU A 278 -8.38 -2.21 15.25
N HIS A 279 -8.90 -2.26 16.47
CA HIS A 279 -8.37 -1.45 17.55
C HIS A 279 -6.91 -1.84 17.85
N PRO A 280 -6.02 -0.93 18.27
CA PRO A 280 -4.61 -1.25 18.56
C PRO A 280 -4.41 -2.49 19.43
N ARG A 281 -5.24 -2.69 20.45
CA ARG A 281 -5.20 -3.89 21.34
C ARG A 281 -5.47 -5.19 20.59
N GLU A 282 -6.38 -5.19 19.62
CA GLU A 282 -6.67 -6.35 18.78
C GLU A 282 -5.52 -6.65 17.82
N VAL A 283 -4.85 -5.59 17.33
CA VAL A 283 -3.63 -5.73 16.53
C VAL A 283 -2.52 -6.39 17.34
N ASP A 284 -2.34 -6.00 18.61
CA ASP A 284 -1.34 -6.60 19.50
C ASP A 284 -1.64 -8.09 19.77
N GLU A 285 -2.93 -8.49 19.81
CA GLU A 285 -3.33 -9.92 19.88
C GLU A 285 -2.94 -10.67 18.60
N ILE A 286 -3.16 -10.07 17.44
CA ILE A 286 -2.73 -10.64 16.14
C ILE A 286 -1.23 -10.82 16.09
N GLU A 287 -0.45 -9.81 16.49
CA GLU A 287 1.02 -9.88 16.52
C GLU A 287 1.50 -11.02 17.44
N LYS A 288 0.92 -11.16 18.63
CA LYS A 288 1.21 -12.28 19.54
C LYS A 288 0.88 -13.64 18.93
N ALA A 289 -0.28 -13.75 18.26
CA ALA A 289 -0.69 -14.99 17.61
C ALA A 289 0.26 -15.37 16.45
N VAL A 290 0.72 -14.38 15.68
CA VAL A 290 1.70 -14.58 14.60
C VAL A 290 3.04 -15.09 15.15
N VAL A 291 3.53 -14.50 16.24
CA VAL A 291 4.77 -14.94 16.91
C VAL A 291 4.64 -16.38 17.43
N SER A 292 3.45 -16.80 17.88
CA SER A 292 3.20 -18.17 18.31
C SER A 292 3.27 -19.21 17.19
N GLY A 293 3.11 -18.77 15.93
CA GLY A 293 3.22 -19.62 14.73
C GLY A 293 2.07 -20.62 14.54
N GLY A 294 2.20 -21.48 13.55
CA GLY A 294 1.29 -22.59 13.28
C GLY A 294 -0.19 -22.20 13.10
N PRO A 295 -1.13 -22.92 13.72
CA PRO A 295 -2.57 -22.64 13.58
C PRO A 295 -2.97 -21.23 14.05
N ALA A 296 -2.31 -20.70 15.10
CA ALA A 296 -2.60 -19.38 15.63
C ALA A 296 -2.23 -18.28 14.61
N ALA A 297 -1.05 -18.35 14.00
CA ALA A 297 -0.63 -17.44 12.94
C ALA A 297 -1.57 -17.51 11.73
N ASN A 298 -1.98 -18.71 11.31
CA ASN A 298 -2.93 -18.87 10.21
C ASN A 298 -4.30 -18.23 10.53
N ALA A 299 -4.82 -18.43 11.73
CA ALA A 299 -6.07 -17.82 12.18
C ALA A 299 -5.99 -16.28 12.22
N ALA A 300 -4.88 -15.75 12.71
CA ALA A 300 -4.60 -14.32 12.72
C ALA A 300 -4.55 -13.73 11.29
N LYS A 301 -3.83 -14.36 10.38
CA LYS A 301 -3.77 -13.95 8.97
C LYS A 301 -5.13 -13.97 8.29
N ARG A 302 -5.95 -15.00 8.53
CA ARG A 302 -7.34 -15.10 8.05
C ARG A 302 -8.20 -13.96 8.58
N ARG A 303 -8.04 -13.61 9.86
CA ARG A 303 -8.73 -12.45 10.44
C ARG A 303 -8.36 -11.18 9.68
N VAL A 304 -7.08 -10.92 9.46
CA VAL A 304 -6.62 -9.75 8.69
C VAL A 304 -7.17 -9.76 7.26
N ALA A 305 -7.18 -10.92 6.59
CA ALA A 305 -7.73 -11.06 5.24
C ALA A 305 -9.24 -10.72 5.20
N ARG A 306 -10.03 -11.22 6.16
CA ARG A 306 -11.46 -10.88 6.28
C ARG A 306 -11.67 -9.39 6.51
N GLU A 307 -10.90 -8.78 7.41
CA GLU A 307 -11.00 -7.34 7.70
C GLU A 307 -10.71 -6.52 6.45
N VAL A 308 -9.64 -6.83 5.71
CA VAL A 308 -9.32 -6.14 4.46
C VAL A 308 -10.45 -6.26 3.44
N VAL A 309 -10.95 -7.48 3.20
CA VAL A 309 -12.06 -7.69 2.25
C VAL A 309 -13.32 -6.96 2.70
N THR A 310 -13.66 -7.01 3.99
CA THR A 310 -14.85 -6.33 4.53
C THR A 310 -14.81 -4.84 4.30
N LEU A 311 -13.63 -4.22 4.33
CA LEU A 311 -13.46 -2.78 4.11
C LEU A 311 -13.77 -2.30 2.69
N TYR A 312 -13.46 -3.12 1.70
CA TYR A 312 -13.59 -2.75 0.28
C TYR A 312 -14.77 -3.42 -0.41
N HIS A 313 -15.37 -4.41 0.23
CA HIS A 313 -16.58 -5.11 -0.20
C HIS A 313 -17.60 -5.11 0.94
N ASP A 314 -17.83 -6.25 1.58
CA ASP A 314 -18.66 -6.41 2.76
C ASP A 314 -18.31 -7.68 3.54
N ALA A 315 -18.95 -7.89 4.69
CA ALA A 315 -18.69 -9.04 5.55
C ALA A 315 -19.16 -10.38 4.92
N ASP A 316 -20.17 -10.35 4.07
CA ASP A 316 -20.67 -11.56 3.38
C ASP A 316 -19.68 -11.98 2.29
N SER A 317 -19.18 -11.05 1.51
CA SER A 317 -18.13 -11.24 0.53
C SER A 317 -16.84 -11.77 1.17
N ALA A 318 -16.47 -11.27 2.34
CA ALA A 318 -15.31 -11.75 3.08
C ALA A 318 -15.46 -13.23 3.53
N ARG A 319 -16.65 -13.61 4.00
CA ARG A 319 -16.95 -15.01 4.35
C ARG A 319 -16.97 -15.93 3.13
N ALA A 320 -17.54 -15.46 2.04
CA ALA A 320 -17.57 -16.21 0.77
C ALA A 320 -16.14 -16.43 0.23
N ALA A 321 -15.30 -15.38 0.22
CA ALA A 321 -13.91 -15.48 -0.22
C ALA A 321 -13.09 -16.43 0.67
N GLU A 322 -13.28 -16.43 1.99
CA GLU A 322 -12.64 -17.40 2.88
C GLU A 322 -13.07 -18.83 2.58
N THR A 323 -14.37 -19.05 2.34
CA THR A 323 -14.91 -20.37 1.98
C THR A 323 -14.35 -20.85 0.65
N ALA A 324 -14.30 -19.98 -0.38
CA ALA A 324 -13.71 -20.29 -1.67
C ALA A 324 -12.20 -20.60 -1.55
N PHE A 325 -11.47 -19.83 -0.72
CA PHE A 325 -10.08 -20.10 -0.40
C PHE A 325 -9.90 -21.48 0.23
N ASP A 326 -10.74 -21.85 1.20
CA ASP A 326 -10.70 -23.16 1.85
C ASP A 326 -11.02 -24.28 0.88
N ALA A 327 -11.99 -24.12 -0.01
CA ALA A 327 -12.31 -25.11 -1.04
C ALA A 327 -11.10 -25.39 -1.94
N ARG A 328 -10.34 -24.34 -2.32
CA ARG A 328 -9.13 -24.50 -3.12
C ARG A 328 -7.98 -25.20 -2.39
N PHE A 329 -7.85 -24.98 -1.06
CA PHE A 329 -6.65 -25.40 -0.32
C PHE A 329 -6.85 -26.53 0.69
N LYS A 330 -8.08 -26.73 1.24
CA LYS A 330 -8.37 -27.81 2.20
C LYS A 330 -8.83 -29.10 1.56
N GLN A 331 -9.52 -29.03 0.41
CA GLN A 331 -10.06 -30.24 -0.22
C GLN A 331 -9.02 -31.09 -0.94
N GLY A 332 -7.70 -30.73 -0.87
CA GLY A 332 -6.69 -31.44 -1.66
C GLY A 332 -7.11 -31.51 -3.13
N GLY A 333 -7.90 -30.53 -3.55
CA GLY A 333 -8.67 -30.56 -4.76
C GLY A 333 -7.78 -30.89 -5.93
N THR A 334 -8.13 -31.92 -6.62
CA THR A 334 -7.91 -31.99 -8.06
C THR A 334 -8.14 -30.56 -8.54
N VAL A 335 -7.11 -30.00 -9.17
CA VAL A 335 -7.16 -28.61 -9.66
C VAL A 335 -8.09 -28.67 -10.89
N ASP A 336 -9.40 -28.64 -10.64
CA ASP A 336 -10.42 -28.77 -11.73
C ASP A 336 -10.30 -27.60 -12.72
N ASP A 337 -9.70 -26.47 -12.32
CA ASP A 337 -9.36 -25.31 -13.13
C ASP A 337 -7.89 -25.25 -13.59
N ALA A 338 -7.18 -26.39 -13.62
CA ALA A 338 -5.82 -26.39 -14.16
C ALA A 338 -5.83 -25.95 -15.62
N PRO A 339 -5.01 -24.96 -16.02
CA PRO A 339 -4.97 -24.47 -17.39
C PRO A 339 -4.60 -25.65 -18.33
N PRO A 340 -5.21 -25.73 -19.50
CA PRO A 340 -4.92 -26.78 -20.45
C PRO A 340 -3.50 -26.64 -21.00
N PHE A 341 -2.81 -27.76 -21.13
CA PHE A 341 -1.51 -27.87 -21.77
C PHE A 341 -1.50 -29.03 -22.74
N SER A 342 -1.28 -28.74 -24.04
CA SER A 342 -1.26 -29.73 -25.10
C SER A 342 -0.01 -30.60 -25.04
N LEU A 343 -0.23 -31.93 -25.05
CA LEU A 343 0.86 -32.89 -25.13
C LEU A 343 1.42 -32.96 -26.56
N ALA A 344 2.75 -33.03 -26.69
CA ALA A 344 3.40 -33.34 -27.95
C ALA A 344 3.11 -34.79 -28.39
N ALA A 345 3.29 -35.04 -29.68
CA ALA A 345 2.97 -36.36 -30.27
C ALA A 345 3.91 -37.50 -29.83
N ASP A 346 5.00 -37.20 -29.13
CA ASP A 346 6.02 -38.18 -28.75
C ASP A 346 5.54 -39.17 -27.68
N THR A 347 5.89 -40.43 -27.82
CA THR A 347 5.58 -41.53 -26.88
C THR A 347 6.83 -42.40 -26.67
N PRO A 348 7.29 -42.64 -25.41
CA PRO A 348 6.76 -42.14 -24.13
C PRO A 348 7.06 -40.67 -23.92
N VAL A 349 6.25 -40.03 -23.09
CA VAL A 349 6.41 -38.62 -22.72
C VAL A 349 7.42 -38.50 -21.55
N HIS A 350 8.49 -37.72 -21.76
CA HIS A 350 9.48 -37.45 -20.72
C HIS A 350 8.98 -36.37 -19.74
N LEU A 351 8.43 -36.77 -18.59
CA LEU A 351 7.85 -35.89 -17.57
C LEU A 351 8.71 -34.68 -17.23
N PRO A 352 10.06 -34.79 -16.98
CA PRO A 352 10.87 -33.62 -16.68
C PRO A 352 10.90 -32.55 -17.79
N ALA A 353 10.86 -32.96 -19.05
CA ALA A 353 10.80 -32.03 -20.18
C ALA A 353 9.39 -31.43 -20.32
N LEU A 354 8.34 -32.19 -20.14
CA LEU A 354 6.95 -31.74 -20.09
C LEU A 354 6.75 -30.69 -18.98
N MET A 355 7.25 -30.95 -17.76
CA MET A 355 7.13 -30.05 -16.63
C MET A 355 7.84 -28.71 -16.88
N ALA A 356 8.98 -28.74 -17.55
CA ALA A 356 9.70 -27.52 -17.92
C ALA A 356 8.93 -26.73 -19.00
N ALA A 357 8.41 -27.41 -20.02
CA ALA A 357 7.62 -26.81 -21.10
C ALA A 357 6.30 -26.21 -20.57
N ALA A 358 5.64 -26.90 -19.64
CA ALA A 358 4.42 -26.44 -18.98
C ALA A 358 4.64 -25.36 -17.89
N GLY A 359 5.87 -24.88 -17.67
CA GLY A 359 6.18 -23.88 -16.64
C GLY A 359 6.06 -24.38 -15.19
N LEU A 360 5.91 -25.69 -14.99
CA LEU A 360 5.83 -26.31 -13.66
C LEU A 360 7.20 -26.43 -12.98
N ALA A 361 8.28 -26.35 -13.74
CA ALA A 361 9.65 -26.33 -13.26
C ALA A 361 10.51 -25.38 -14.11
N ALA A 362 11.55 -24.80 -13.52
CA ALA A 362 12.47 -23.88 -14.22
C ALA A 362 13.34 -24.57 -15.29
N SER A 363 13.52 -25.88 -15.18
CA SER A 363 14.28 -26.72 -16.12
C SER A 363 13.98 -28.18 -15.90
N SER A 364 14.32 -29.04 -16.88
CA SER A 364 14.19 -30.51 -16.75
C SER A 364 15.03 -31.06 -15.58
N SER A 365 16.17 -30.44 -15.24
CA SER A 365 16.95 -30.84 -14.07
C SER A 365 16.27 -30.49 -12.76
N ALA A 366 15.59 -29.33 -12.69
CA ALA A 366 14.77 -28.96 -11.55
C ALA A 366 13.55 -29.87 -11.43
N ALA A 367 12.92 -30.23 -12.53
CA ALA A 367 11.79 -31.15 -12.57
C ALA A 367 12.15 -32.53 -12.02
N ARG A 368 13.31 -33.10 -12.41
CA ARG A 368 13.80 -34.39 -11.88
C ARG A 368 13.92 -34.37 -10.36
N ARG A 369 14.50 -33.32 -9.80
CA ARG A 369 14.60 -33.15 -8.32
C ARG A 369 13.22 -33.17 -7.68
N LEU A 370 12.26 -32.40 -8.23
CA LEU A 370 10.89 -32.36 -7.71
C LEU A 370 10.18 -33.73 -7.76
N ILE A 371 10.43 -34.53 -8.80
CA ILE A 371 9.90 -35.92 -8.89
C ILE A 371 10.56 -36.79 -7.81
N ASP A 372 11.87 -36.77 -7.70
CA ASP A 372 12.64 -37.56 -6.73
C ASP A 372 12.33 -37.19 -5.27
N GLU A 373 12.06 -35.96 -5.01
CA GLU A 373 11.57 -35.46 -3.71
C GLU A 373 10.10 -35.77 -3.44
N GLY A 374 9.38 -36.26 -4.46
CA GLY A 374 7.96 -36.64 -4.38
C GLY A 374 7.02 -35.45 -4.27
N ALA A 375 7.40 -34.31 -4.83
CA ALA A 375 6.58 -33.13 -4.91
C ALA A 375 5.61 -33.14 -6.10
N VAL A 376 5.72 -34.13 -7.02
CA VAL A 376 4.92 -34.26 -8.25
C VAL A 376 3.79 -35.26 -8.09
N ARG A 377 2.61 -34.90 -8.56
CA ARG A 377 1.42 -35.73 -8.55
C ARG A 377 0.77 -35.75 -9.94
N LEU A 378 0.27 -36.89 -10.32
CA LEU A 378 -0.58 -37.11 -11.50
C LEU A 378 -1.96 -37.56 -11.00
N ASP A 379 -3.02 -36.82 -11.28
CA ASP A 379 -4.37 -37.01 -10.73
C ASP A 379 -4.41 -37.25 -9.21
N GLY A 380 -3.58 -36.47 -8.48
CA GLY A 380 -3.48 -36.59 -7.03
C GLY A 380 -2.58 -37.72 -6.53
N VAL A 381 -2.18 -38.67 -7.38
CA VAL A 381 -1.26 -39.75 -7.03
C VAL A 381 0.18 -39.29 -7.20
N ARG A 382 1.01 -39.59 -6.20
CA ARG A 382 2.43 -39.21 -6.23
C ARG A 382 3.16 -40.00 -7.34
N VAL A 383 3.92 -39.29 -8.16
CA VAL A 383 4.82 -39.90 -9.13
C VAL A 383 6.02 -40.49 -8.41
N ASP A 384 6.36 -41.76 -8.73
CA ASP A 384 7.49 -42.45 -8.11
C ASP A 384 8.81 -41.84 -8.49
N ALA A 385 9.78 -41.85 -7.53
CA ALA A 385 11.12 -41.37 -7.76
C ALA A 385 11.79 -42.09 -8.95
N LYS A 386 12.45 -41.31 -9.81
CA LYS A 386 13.10 -41.80 -11.06
C LYS A 386 12.14 -42.31 -12.13
N HIS A 387 10.82 -42.19 -11.94
CA HIS A 387 9.83 -42.53 -12.99
C HIS A 387 9.66 -41.27 -13.87
N TYR A 388 10.50 -41.16 -14.90
CA TYR A 388 10.56 -39.96 -15.75
C TYR A 388 9.81 -40.09 -17.06
N ASP A 389 9.55 -41.31 -17.52
CA ASP A 389 8.90 -41.57 -18.81
C ASP A 389 7.56 -42.25 -18.57
N VAL A 390 6.48 -41.64 -19.05
CA VAL A 390 5.09 -42.06 -18.84
C VAL A 390 4.41 -42.24 -20.19
N ASP A 391 3.56 -43.26 -20.32
CA ASP A 391 2.77 -43.42 -21.52
C ASP A 391 1.83 -42.26 -21.75
N ARG A 392 1.74 -41.78 -23.00
CA ARG A 392 0.88 -40.67 -23.36
C ARG A 392 -0.58 -40.90 -23.00
N GLY A 393 -1.02 -42.18 -23.14
CA GLY A 393 -2.40 -42.59 -22.83
C GLY A 393 -2.76 -42.37 -21.34
N GLU A 394 -1.80 -42.46 -20.44
CA GLU A 394 -2.00 -42.20 -19.01
C GLU A 394 -2.01 -40.69 -18.68
N LEU A 395 -1.47 -39.87 -19.60
CA LEU A 395 -1.36 -38.43 -19.39
C LEU A 395 -2.53 -37.63 -19.97
N VAL A 396 -3.16 -38.12 -21.03
CA VAL A 396 -4.27 -37.41 -21.68
C VAL A 396 -5.46 -37.28 -20.73
N GLY A 397 -5.88 -36.05 -20.46
CA GLY A 397 -6.96 -35.72 -19.51
C GLY A 397 -6.52 -35.62 -18.07
N ALA A 398 -5.31 -36.12 -17.74
CA ALA A 398 -4.78 -36.10 -16.38
C ALA A 398 -4.34 -34.68 -15.92
N ILE A 399 -4.34 -34.47 -14.62
CA ILE A 399 -3.83 -33.24 -14.00
C ILE A 399 -2.44 -33.49 -13.42
N LEU A 400 -1.44 -32.83 -14.00
CA LEU A 400 -0.07 -32.84 -13.50
C LEU A 400 0.15 -31.68 -12.55
N ALA A 401 0.43 -31.99 -11.29
CA ALA A 401 0.60 -31.00 -10.23
C ALA A 401 1.98 -31.06 -9.57
N VAL A 402 2.52 -29.90 -9.18
CA VAL A 402 3.77 -29.75 -8.42
C VAL A 402 3.49 -29.01 -7.13
N GLY A 403 3.67 -29.73 -6.01
CA GLY A 403 3.31 -29.22 -4.70
C GLY A 403 1.81 -28.93 -4.61
N LYS A 404 1.42 -27.85 -3.89
CA LYS A 404 0.01 -27.50 -3.65
C LYS A 404 -0.52 -26.37 -4.55
N ARG A 405 0.32 -25.79 -5.44
CA ARG A 405 -0.02 -24.51 -6.10
C ARG A 405 0.14 -24.46 -7.61
N ARG A 406 0.83 -25.42 -8.23
CA ARG A 406 1.11 -25.42 -9.67
C ARG A 406 0.55 -26.68 -10.29
N ALA A 407 -0.33 -26.55 -11.25
CA ALA A 407 -0.88 -27.67 -11.98
C ALA A 407 -1.25 -27.26 -13.39
N VAL A 408 -1.27 -28.23 -14.29
CA VAL A 408 -1.81 -28.14 -15.65
C VAL A 408 -2.67 -29.33 -15.95
N ARG A 409 -3.74 -29.17 -16.75
CA ARG A 409 -4.54 -30.26 -17.32
C ARG A 409 -3.93 -30.65 -18.65
N LEU A 410 -3.48 -31.86 -18.78
CA LEU A 410 -2.86 -32.37 -20.00
C LEU A 410 -3.95 -32.71 -21.02
N THR A 411 -3.88 -32.12 -22.19
CA THR A 411 -4.86 -32.34 -23.27
C THR A 411 -4.21 -32.97 -24.47
N ASP A 412 -5.01 -33.72 -25.22
CA ASP A 412 -4.62 -34.19 -26.54
C ASP A 412 -4.50 -32.99 -27.47
N GLY A 413 -3.35 -32.78 -28.09
CA GLY A 413 -3.02 -31.62 -28.90
C GLY A 413 -3.80 -31.52 -30.20
#